data_726b70c5a78eaab78687deb5fa090a35
#
_entry.id   726b70c5a78eaab78687deb5fa090a35
#
_cell.length_a   1.000
_cell.length_b   1.000
_cell.length_c   1.000
_cell.angle_alpha   90.00
_cell.angle_beta   90.00
_cell.angle_gamma   90.00
#
_symmetry.space_group_name_H-M   'P 1'
#
loop_
_entity.id
_entity.type
_entity.pdbx_description
1 polymer ?
#
loop_
_entity_poly.entity_id
_entity_poly.type
_entity_poly.pdbx_seq_one_letter_code
_entity_poly.pdbx_strand_id
1 'polypeptide(L)'
;MFFTINSQVNLHILQSPYQDSTLTEFSITFWRDRDTFSHLIIPYRVKIIQSVCSGGIYCRIVYFMAESNHSAVTEFILLGLTGNPELQLIFFCVLLLIYLITALGNLGLIVLIWVSPQLHTPMYSFLCHLAFVDFYGSSTITPNTLVNTFRKIKSISLYACATQVCGFITFSVWELLMLSVMAYDRYVAICHPLLYAVLMPRKLCIQMVTSSYIYGVLVGFIQAVATFHMTFCGPNVINQFYCDDVPLIALACSDTRVKELMLLAIAGFNVFCSLIIVLISYVFIAFAIVRMHSAVGRQKAFSTCASHLFSITMYYGTLTFMYLQPKSSHSLDKDKFASVFYTVVIPMLNSLIYSLRNREVKNALRKIIEKMYLNKK
;
A
#
# COMPACT_ATOMS: atom_id res chain seq x y z
N MET A 1 -20.49 7.68 -10.00
CA MET A 1 -21.54 8.45 -9.31
C MET A 1 -22.85 8.09 -9.97
N PHE A 2 -23.72 7.32 -9.30
CA PHE A 2 -25.02 6.97 -9.82
C PHE A 2 -25.98 8.11 -9.49
N PHE A 3 -26.46 8.82 -10.48
CA PHE A 3 -27.61 9.70 -10.33
C PHE A 3 -28.83 8.98 -10.89
N THR A 4 -29.77 8.66 -10.04
CA THR A 4 -31.12 8.30 -10.46
C THR A 4 -31.84 9.63 -10.71
N ILE A 5 -31.97 10.01 -11.98
CA ILE A 5 -32.71 11.22 -12.35
C ILE A 5 -34.16 10.82 -12.59
N ASN A 6 -35.01 11.15 -11.65
CA ASN A 6 -36.46 11.01 -11.76
C ASN A 6 -37.07 12.38 -12.11
N SER A 7 -36.67 12.95 -13.27
CA SER A 7 -37.24 14.20 -13.79
C SER A 7 -37.05 14.27 -15.29
N GLN A 8 -38.03 14.82 -15.99
CA GLN A 8 -38.01 14.97 -17.46
C GLN A 8 -36.81 15.79 -17.90
N VAL A 9 -35.94 15.19 -18.70
CA VAL A 9 -34.81 15.88 -19.34
C VAL A 9 -35.19 16.17 -20.78
N ASN A 10 -35.32 17.44 -21.11
CA ASN A 10 -35.48 17.86 -22.51
C ASN A 10 -34.09 18.08 -23.14
N LEU A 11 -33.76 17.23 -24.09
CA LEU A 11 -32.50 17.28 -24.82
C LEU A 11 -32.71 18.12 -26.11
N HIS A 12 -32.12 19.31 -26.18
CA HIS A 12 -32.04 20.08 -27.40
C HIS A 12 -30.72 19.79 -28.12
N ILE A 13 -30.81 19.22 -29.31
CA ILE A 13 -29.66 18.94 -30.17
C ILE A 13 -29.48 20.15 -31.08
N LEU A 14 -28.39 20.90 -30.90
CA LEU A 14 -28.00 21.95 -31.86
C LEU A 14 -27.02 21.33 -32.87
N GLN A 15 -27.45 21.16 -34.11
CA GLN A 15 -26.56 20.75 -35.19
C GLN A 15 -25.71 21.96 -35.64
N SER A 16 -24.40 21.81 -35.56
CA SER A 16 -23.45 22.77 -36.12
C SER A 16 -23.45 22.67 -37.67
N PRO A 17 -23.39 23.77 -38.39
CA PRO A 17 -23.37 23.78 -39.88
C PRO A 17 -22.02 23.38 -40.49
N TYR A 18 -21.03 22.98 -39.71
CA TYR A 18 -19.73 22.51 -40.23
C TYR A 18 -19.68 21.00 -40.33
N GLN A 19 -19.48 20.53 -41.55
CA GLN A 19 -19.41 19.16 -41.99
C GLN A 19 -18.13 18.46 -41.48
N ASP A 20 -18.10 18.11 -40.18
CA ASP A 20 -17.18 17.09 -39.70
C ASP A 20 -18.01 16.06 -38.89
N SER A 21 -18.12 14.85 -39.42
CA SER A 21 -19.16 13.86 -39.12
C SER A 21 -19.00 13.15 -37.77
N THR A 22 -18.23 13.70 -36.82
CA THR A 22 -17.92 13.03 -35.54
C THR A 22 -18.11 13.89 -34.27
N LEU A 23 -18.57 15.15 -34.42
CA LEU A 23 -18.68 16.06 -33.27
C LEU A 23 -20.09 16.69 -33.22
N THR A 24 -20.84 16.33 -32.19
CA THR A 24 -22.12 16.98 -31.83
C THR A 24 -21.96 17.71 -30.52
N GLU A 25 -22.29 19.00 -30.47
CA GLU A 25 -22.36 19.80 -29.25
C GLU A 25 -23.71 19.58 -28.57
N PHE A 26 -23.69 19.29 -27.28
CA PHE A 26 -24.91 19.14 -26.49
C PHE A 26 -24.96 20.22 -25.42
N SER A 27 -26.11 20.88 -25.28
CA SER A 27 -26.42 21.68 -24.10
C SER A 27 -27.39 20.91 -23.21
N ILE A 28 -27.07 20.79 -21.94
CA ILE A 28 -27.91 20.14 -20.94
C ILE A 28 -28.47 21.22 -20.02
N THR A 29 -29.79 21.36 -20.00
CA THR A 29 -30.49 22.28 -19.09
C THR A 29 -31.06 21.50 -17.92
N PHE A 30 -30.68 21.85 -16.71
CA PHE A 30 -31.24 21.27 -15.48
C PHE A 30 -32.28 22.21 -14.87
N TRP A 31 -33.42 21.68 -14.49
CA TRP A 31 -34.42 22.35 -13.66
C TRP A 31 -34.19 21.94 -12.21
N ARG A 32 -33.91 22.90 -11.32
CA ARG A 32 -33.66 22.63 -9.90
C ARG A 32 -34.74 23.17 -8.99
N ASP A 33 -35.65 23.85 -9.33
CA ASP A 33 -36.88 24.28 -8.65
C ASP A 33 -37.63 25.30 -9.47
N ARG A 34 -38.90 25.54 -9.14
CA ARG A 34 -39.84 26.29 -9.98
C ARG A 34 -39.47 27.75 -10.29
N ASP A 35 -38.47 28.35 -9.62
CA ASP A 35 -38.25 29.81 -9.68
C ASP A 35 -36.81 30.29 -9.92
N THR A 36 -35.87 29.44 -10.29
CA THR A 36 -34.50 29.92 -10.61
C THR A 36 -33.94 29.30 -11.89
N PHE A 37 -33.80 30.16 -12.89
CA PHE A 37 -33.14 29.87 -14.17
C PHE A 37 -31.63 30.10 -14.03
N SER A 38 -30.82 29.06 -14.03
CA SER A 38 -29.37 29.19 -14.18
C SER A 38 -28.91 28.46 -15.43
N HIS A 39 -28.49 29.22 -16.47
CA HIS A 39 -27.81 28.67 -17.61
C HIS A 39 -26.37 28.39 -17.25
N LEU A 40 -26.03 27.12 -17.06
CA LEU A 40 -24.65 26.68 -16.99
C LEU A 40 -24.26 26.17 -18.38
N ILE A 41 -23.64 27.00 -19.19
CA ILE A 41 -23.01 26.58 -20.44
C ILE A 41 -21.68 25.97 -20.06
N ILE A 42 -21.62 24.64 -20.08
CA ILE A 42 -20.36 23.92 -19.87
C ILE A 42 -19.87 23.53 -21.27
N PRO A 43 -18.77 24.10 -21.77
CA PRO A 43 -18.22 23.77 -23.09
C PRO A 43 -17.47 22.44 -22.99
N TYR A 44 -18.18 21.33 -23.14
CA TYR A 44 -17.57 20.01 -23.25
C TYR A 44 -17.88 19.38 -24.60
N ARG A 45 -16.84 18.91 -25.28
CA ARG A 45 -16.99 18.04 -26.46
C ARG A 45 -17.17 16.61 -25.96
N VAL A 46 -18.31 16.00 -26.26
CA VAL A 46 -18.63 14.63 -25.88
C VAL A 46 -18.50 13.74 -27.11
N LYS A 47 -17.62 12.74 -27.06
CA LYS A 47 -17.53 11.69 -28.07
C LYS A 47 -18.42 10.52 -27.64
N ILE A 48 -19.53 10.29 -28.32
CA ILE A 48 -20.39 9.14 -28.08
C ILE A 48 -19.76 7.95 -28.79
N ILE A 49 -19.21 7.01 -28.05
CA ILE A 49 -18.79 5.72 -28.55
C ILE A 49 -19.91 4.74 -28.21
N GLN A 50 -20.83 4.58 -29.13
CA GLN A 50 -21.86 3.55 -29.21
C GLN A 50 -22.79 3.43 -28.00
N SER A 51 -24.07 3.76 -28.17
CA SER A 51 -25.14 3.39 -27.26
C SER A 51 -25.65 2.01 -27.63
N VAL A 52 -25.41 1.01 -26.78
CA VAL A 52 -26.09 -0.29 -26.87
C VAL A 52 -27.35 -0.22 -26.01
N CYS A 53 -28.50 -0.09 -26.65
CA CYS A 53 -29.79 -0.21 -26.00
C CYS A 53 -30.28 -1.65 -26.15
N SER A 54 -30.23 -2.44 -25.08
CA SER A 54 -30.95 -3.72 -25.02
C SER A 54 -32.27 -3.52 -24.25
N GLY A 55 -33.35 -3.69 -24.92
CA GLY A 55 -34.76 -3.88 -24.51
C GLY A 55 -35.16 -3.51 -23.09
N GLY A 56 -35.26 -2.23 -22.75
CA GLY A 56 -35.84 -1.72 -21.49
C GLY A 56 -35.06 -0.48 -21.00
N ILE A 57 -35.71 0.61 -21.03
CA ILE A 57 -35.55 2.00 -20.51
C ILE A 57 -34.27 2.39 -19.69
N TYR A 58 -33.14 1.74 -19.81
CA TYR A 58 -31.88 2.17 -19.19
C TYR A 58 -30.80 2.34 -20.24
N CYS A 59 -30.55 3.61 -20.63
CA CYS A 59 -29.36 3.98 -21.40
C CYS A 59 -28.23 4.38 -20.43
N ARG A 60 -27.13 3.66 -20.47
CA ARG A 60 -25.91 4.01 -19.71
C ARG A 60 -25.12 5.05 -20.52
N ILE A 61 -25.19 6.30 -20.13
CA ILE A 61 -24.37 7.37 -20.71
C ILE A 61 -23.03 7.37 -19.97
N VAL A 62 -21.97 6.98 -20.66
CA VAL A 62 -20.59 7.11 -20.14
C VAL A 62 -20.07 8.44 -20.63
N TYR A 63 -19.87 9.39 -19.73
CA TYR A 63 -19.26 10.68 -20.06
C TYR A 63 -17.75 10.54 -20.19
N PHE A 64 -17.21 10.78 -21.38
CA PHE A 64 -15.80 11.06 -21.57
C PHE A 64 -15.61 12.56 -21.67
N MET A 65 -14.93 13.16 -20.72
CA MET A 65 -14.43 14.51 -20.86
C MET A 65 -13.23 14.49 -21.79
N ALA A 66 -13.36 15.11 -22.97
CA ALA A 66 -12.27 15.26 -23.91
C ALA A 66 -11.87 16.75 -24.02
N GLU A 67 -10.57 16.94 -23.95
CA GLU A 67 -9.80 18.12 -24.32
C GLU A 67 -10.09 19.44 -23.57
N SER A 68 -9.42 19.58 -22.42
CA SER A 68 -8.80 20.86 -22.09
C SER A 68 -7.41 20.90 -22.75
N ASN A 69 -6.99 22.08 -23.19
CA ASN A 69 -5.65 22.40 -23.64
C ASN A 69 -4.60 21.57 -22.84
N HIS A 70 -3.54 21.09 -23.51
CA HIS A 70 -2.40 20.41 -22.94
C HIS A 70 -1.69 21.21 -21.83
N SER A 71 -2.37 21.50 -20.74
CA SER A 71 -1.71 21.87 -19.50
C SER A 71 -1.27 20.56 -18.84
N ALA A 72 0.02 20.38 -18.69
CA ALA A 72 0.58 19.26 -17.95
C ALA A 72 -0.14 19.13 -16.61
N VAL A 73 -0.57 17.91 -16.25
CA VAL A 73 -1.22 17.64 -14.96
C VAL A 73 -0.25 18.03 -13.84
N THR A 74 -0.61 19.02 -13.04
CA THR A 74 0.22 19.52 -11.93
C THR A 74 -0.17 18.93 -10.58
N GLU A 75 -1.41 18.44 -10.47
CA GLU A 75 -1.94 17.83 -9.25
C GLU A 75 -2.94 16.73 -9.55
N PHE A 76 -3.06 15.77 -8.63
CA PHE A 76 -4.08 14.72 -8.64
C PHE A 76 -5.09 14.93 -7.50
N ILE A 77 -6.32 14.48 -7.70
CA ILE A 77 -7.39 14.50 -6.69
C ILE A 77 -7.61 13.08 -6.20
N LEU A 78 -7.38 12.85 -4.90
CA LEU A 78 -7.60 11.57 -4.25
C LEU A 78 -9.05 11.49 -3.77
N LEU A 79 -9.79 10.42 -4.11
CA LEU A 79 -11.15 10.24 -3.61
C LEU A 79 -11.21 9.88 -2.11
N GLY A 80 -10.09 9.34 -1.57
CA GLY A 80 -10.02 8.90 -0.20
C GLY A 80 -10.76 7.57 0.04
N LEU A 81 -10.94 7.21 1.29
CA LEU A 81 -11.56 5.94 1.68
C LEU A 81 -13.08 5.93 1.48
N THR A 82 -13.74 7.03 1.77
CA THR A 82 -15.21 7.16 1.66
C THR A 82 -15.63 8.58 1.35
N GLY A 83 -16.80 8.72 0.69
CA GLY A 83 -17.47 10.00 0.48
C GLY A 83 -18.50 10.33 1.56
N ASN A 84 -18.85 9.39 2.46
CA ASN A 84 -19.85 9.62 3.51
C ASN A 84 -19.22 10.36 4.71
N PRO A 85 -19.72 11.54 5.11
CA PRO A 85 -19.14 12.34 6.21
C PRO A 85 -19.09 11.61 7.55
N GLU A 86 -20.11 10.82 7.89
CA GLU A 86 -20.16 10.06 9.15
C GLU A 86 -19.07 8.99 9.19
N LEU A 87 -18.92 8.26 8.09
CA LEU A 87 -17.87 7.25 7.97
C LEU A 87 -16.47 7.87 7.91
N GLN A 88 -16.31 9.09 7.40
CA GLN A 88 -15.03 9.80 7.40
C GLN A 88 -14.48 10.02 8.81
N LEU A 89 -15.33 10.40 9.75
CA LEU A 89 -14.91 10.60 11.14
C LEU A 89 -14.49 9.26 11.78
N ILE A 90 -15.27 8.20 11.56
CA ILE A 90 -14.95 6.87 12.09
C ILE A 90 -13.61 6.38 11.52
N PHE A 91 -13.44 6.45 10.20
CA PHE A 91 -12.18 6.05 9.55
C PHE A 91 -11.00 6.89 10.00
N PHE A 92 -11.19 8.21 10.20
CA PHE A 92 -10.14 9.07 10.75
C PHE A 92 -9.68 8.61 12.13
N CYS A 93 -10.63 8.39 13.06
CA CYS A 93 -10.30 7.93 14.40
C CYS A 93 -9.61 6.56 14.41
N VAL A 94 -10.10 5.62 13.61
CA VAL A 94 -9.51 4.28 13.47
C VAL A 94 -8.10 4.35 12.89
N LEU A 95 -7.91 5.07 11.78
CA LEU A 95 -6.59 5.23 11.15
C LEU A 95 -5.61 5.95 12.06
N LEU A 96 -6.04 7.00 12.77
CA LEU A 96 -5.22 7.71 13.74
C LEU A 96 -4.77 6.77 14.86
N LEU A 97 -5.69 5.98 15.42
CA LEU A 97 -5.37 5.01 16.46
C LEU A 97 -4.36 3.97 15.98
N ILE A 98 -4.60 3.37 14.80
CA ILE A 98 -3.70 2.38 14.21
C ILE A 98 -2.31 3.00 13.97
N TYR A 99 -2.26 4.22 13.41
CA TYR A 99 -1.00 4.91 13.16
C TYR A 99 -0.23 5.23 14.45
N LEU A 100 -0.91 5.66 15.50
CA LEU A 100 -0.27 5.89 16.79
C LEU A 100 0.30 4.59 17.39
N ILE A 101 -0.44 3.48 17.30
CA ILE A 101 0.05 2.17 17.73
C ILE A 101 1.26 1.75 16.88
N THR A 102 1.21 1.95 15.57
CA THR A 102 2.32 1.66 14.66
C THR A 102 3.57 2.47 15.02
N ALA A 103 3.40 3.79 15.19
CA ALA A 103 4.51 4.69 15.49
C ALA A 103 5.13 4.38 16.86
N LEU A 104 4.30 4.32 17.92
CA LEU A 104 4.78 4.04 19.27
C LEU A 104 5.35 2.63 19.41
N GLY A 105 4.72 1.63 18.79
CA GLY A 105 5.16 0.24 18.84
C GLY A 105 6.51 0.04 18.13
N ASN A 106 6.65 0.54 16.91
CA ASN A 106 7.88 0.36 16.13
C ASN A 106 9.03 1.22 16.68
N LEU A 107 8.81 2.50 16.99
CA LEU A 107 9.83 3.35 17.62
C LEU A 107 10.22 2.81 18.99
N GLY A 108 9.25 2.37 19.80
CA GLY A 108 9.52 1.75 21.10
C GLY A 108 10.37 0.48 20.97
N LEU A 109 10.10 -0.35 19.95
CA LEU A 109 10.87 -1.56 19.68
C LEU A 109 12.31 -1.23 19.25
N ILE A 110 12.50 -0.23 18.36
CA ILE A 110 13.84 0.25 17.95
C ILE A 110 14.63 0.70 19.17
N VAL A 111 14.06 1.59 19.98
CA VAL A 111 14.72 2.11 21.18
C VAL A 111 15.04 0.97 22.17
N LEU A 112 14.10 0.06 22.40
CA LEU A 112 14.28 -1.08 23.30
C LEU A 112 15.43 -1.99 22.86
N ILE A 113 15.53 -2.30 21.56
CA ILE A 113 16.62 -3.09 21.00
C ILE A 113 17.96 -2.36 21.19
N TRP A 114 17.97 -1.05 20.98
CA TRP A 114 19.18 -0.25 21.05
C TRP A 114 19.76 -0.14 22.47
N VAL A 115 18.87 0.05 23.49
CA VAL A 115 19.30 0.22 24.89
C VAL A 115 19.51 -1.10 25.64
N SER A 116 19.09 -2.25 25.09
CA SER A 116 19.14 -3.55 25.75
C SER A 116 20.22 -4.46 25.18
N PRO A 117 21.42 -4.58 25.81
CA PRO A 117 22.52 -5.40 25.29
C PRO A 117 22.14 -6.87 25.01
N GLN A 118 21.18 -7.41 25.78
CA GLN A 118 20.67 -8.77 25.59
C GLN A 118 19.93 -8.98 24.25
N LEU A 119 19.51 -7.88 23.58
CA LEU A 119 18.86 -7.90 22.27
C LEU A 119 19.84 -7.61 21.11
N HIS A 120 21.15 -7.52 21.36
CA HIS A 120 22.15 -7.27 20.33
C HIS A 120 22.55 -8.56 19.60
N THR A 121 21.58 -9.26 19.01
CA THR A 121 21.81 -10.43 18.14
C THR A 121 21.39 -10.13 16.70
N PRO A 122 21.86 -10.90 15.70
CA PRO A 122 21.49 -10.68 14.29
C PRO A 122 19.97 -10.58 14.08
N MET A 123 19.21 -11.47 14.70
CA MET A 123 17.75 -11.47 14.63
C MET A 123 17.12 -10.14 15.05
N TYR A 124 17.52 -9.59 16.22
CA TYR A 124 16.96 -8.33 16.69
C TYR A 124 17.47 -7.14 15.89
N SER A 125 18.66 -7.23 15.29
CA SER A 125 19.12 -6.25 14.31
C SER A 125 18.19 -6.20 13.10
N PHE A 126 17.84 -7.34 12.50
CA PHE A 126 16.88 -7.39 11.39
C PHE A 126 15.49 -6.91 11.80
N LEU A 127 15.05 -7.28 13.02
CA LEU A 127 13.78 -6.80 13.56
C LEU A 127 13.76 -5.29 13.77
N CYS A 128 14.89 -4.69 14.16
CA CYS A 128 15.03 -3.24 14.27
C CYS A 128 14.86 -2.57 12.89
N HIS A 129 15.45 -3.16 11.85
CA HIS A 129 15.29 -2.67 10.47
C HIS A 129 13.87 -2.87 9.95
N LEU A 130 13.20 -3.98 10.27
CA LEU A 130 11.79 -4.19 9.94
C LEU A 130 10.91 -3.12 10.62
N ALA A 131 11.12 -2.87 11.92
CA ALA A 131 10.39 -1.84 12.64
C ALA A 131 10.62 -0.42 12.05
N PHE A 132 11.84 -0.13 11.59
CA PHE A 132 12.14 1.10 10.85
C PHE A 132 11.33 1.19 9.55
N VAL A 133 11.31 0.13 8.76
CA VAL A 133 10.56 0.06 7.49
C VAL A 133 9.06 0.23 7.73
N ASP A 134 8.49 -0.46 8.73
CA ASP A 134 7.08 -0.38 9.11
C ASP A 134 6.69 1.05 9.53
N PHE A 135 7.52 1.72 10.35
CA PHE A 135 7.26 3.08 10.79
C PHE A 135 7.31 4.09 9.63
N TYR A 136 8.39 4.10 8.85
CA TYR A 136 8.55 5.07 7.77
C TYR A 136 7.62 4.77 6.59
N GLY A 137 7.41 3.48 6.23
CA GLY A 137 6.48 3.08 5.20
C GLY A 137 5.05 3.54 5.50
N SER A 138 4.56 3.29 6.70
CA SER A 138 3.27 3.79 7.17
C SER A 138 3.20 5.32 7.21
N SER A 139 4.30 5.99 7.58
CA SER A 139 4.40 7.45 7.64
C SER A 139 4.43 8.14 6.26
N THR A 140 4.74 7.42 5.20
CA THR A 140 4.69 7.94 3.82
C THR A 140 3.25 8.18 3.36
N ILE A 141 2.28 7.42 3.88
CA ILE A 141 0.89 7.42 3.41
C ILE A 141 -0.05 8.02 4.46
N THR A 142 -0.03 7.50 5.69
CA THR A 142 -1.08 7.73 6.69
C THR A 142 -1.25 9.20 7.11
N PRO A 143 -0.19 9.99 7.37
CA PRO A 143 -0.36 11.40 7.75
C PRO A 143 -1.06 12.22 6.68
N ASN A 144 -0.69 12.03 5.41
CA ASN A 144 -1.34 12.72 4.29
C ASN A 144 -2.82 12.29 4.15
N THR A 145 -3.11 11.02 4.33
CA THR A 145 -4.49 10.48 4.31
C THR A 145 -5.32 11.10 5.42
N LEU A 146 -4.80 11.19 6.65
CA LEU A 146 -5.48 11.82 7.78
C LEU A 146 -5.77 13.29 7.52
N VAL A 147 -4.79 14.07 7.07
CA VAL A 147 -4.95 15.49 6.75
C VAL A 147 -5.99 15.69 5.64
N ASN A 148 -5.98 14.82 4.63
CA ASN A 148 -6.90 14.92 3.48
C ASN A 148 -8.32 14.46 3.81
N THR A 149 -8.56 13.74 4.93
CA THR A 149 -9.90 13.21 5.26
C THR A 149 -10.94 14.32 5.38
N PHE A 150 -10.60 15.47 5.98
CA PHE A 150 -11.53 16.58 6.18
C PHE A 150 -11.41 17.70 5.13
N ARG A 151 -10.48 17.58 4.17
CA ARG A 151 -10.36 18.59 3.11
C ARG A 151 -11.52 18.45 2.12
N LYS A 152 -12.08 19.58 1.69
CA LYS A 152 -13.10 19.63 0.63
C LYS A 152 -12.55 19.12 -0.71
N ILE A 153 -11.31 19.51 -1.05
CA ILE A 153 -10.58 19.04 -2.21
C ILE A 153 -9.33 18.31 -1.69
N LYS A 154 -9.27 17.01 -1.95
CA LYS A 154 -8.19 16.13 -1.50
C LYS A 154 -7.11 16.06 -2.57
N SER A 155 -6.45 17.20 -2.86
CA SER A 155 -5.43 17.27 -3.89
C SER A 155 -4.04 16.90 -3.35
N ILE A 156 -3.23 16.35 -4.25
CA ILE A 156 -1.81 16.06 -4.04
C ILE A 156 -1.05 16.54 -5.27
N SER A 157 0.05 17.28 -5.06
CA SER A 157 0.89 17.73 -6.18
C SER A 157 1.57 16.55 -6.89
N LEU A 158 1.89 16.72 -8.17
CA LEU A 158 2.58 15.70 -8.98
C LEU A 158 3.87 15.21 -8.28
N TYR A 159 4.68 16.12 -7.75
CA TYR A 159 5.92 15.78 -7.06
C TYR A 159 5.69 15.01 -5.75
N ALA A 160 4.70 15.42 -4.96
CA ALA A 160 4.35 14.71 -3.74
C ALA A 160 3.80 13.31 -4.03
N CYS A 161 3.01 13.17 -5.11
CA CYS A 161 2.53 11.88 -5.60
C CYS A 161 3.70 10.99 -6.05
N ALA A 162 4.66 11.53 -6.82
CA ALA A 162 5.85 10.80 -7.27
C ALA A 162 6.72 10.34 -6.08
N THR A 163 6.92 11.22 -5.09
CA THR A 163 7.65 10.88 -3.87
C THR A 163 6.93 9.79 -3.08
N GLN A 164 5.60 9.84 -3.02
CA GLN A 164 4.79 8.83 -2.33
C GLN A 164 4.86 7.48 -3.02
N VAL A 165 4.77 7.41 -4.36
CA VAL A 165 4.93 6.18 -5.15
C VAL A 165 6.34 5.61 -4.96
N CYS A 166 7.38 6.44 -5.10
CA CYS A 166 8.77 6.02 -4.89
C CYS A 166 8.97 5.45 -3.48
N GLY A 167 8.53 6.16 -2.45
CA GLY A 167 8.65 5.74 -1.06
C GLY A 167 7.86 4.46 -0.79
N PHE A 168 6.63 4.38 -1.24
CA PHE A 168 5.77 3.21 -1.07
C PHE A 168 6.42 1.95 -1.64
N ILE A 169 6.89 1.99 -2.88
CA ILE A 169 7.55 0.84 -3.53
C ILE A 169 8.86 0.48 -2.81
N THR A 170 9.66 1.49 -2.44
CA THR A 170 10.92 1.28 -1.72
C THR A 170 10.68 0.55 -0.40
N PHE A 171 9.76 1.02 0.44
CA PHE A 171 9.46 0.42 1.74
C PHE A 171 8.84 -0.97 1.60
N SER A 172 8.00 -1.19 0.57
CA SER A 172 7.43 -2.50 0.27
C SER A 172 8.50 -3.54 -0.09
N VAL A 173 9.46 -3.16 -0.92
CA VAL A 173 10.59 -4.03 -1.27
C VAL A 173 11.47 -4.31 -0.06
N TRP A 174 11.72 -3.31 0.78
CA TRP A 174 12.50 -3.48 2.01
C TRP A 174 11.81 -4.43 2.99
N GLU A 175 10.51 -4.29 3.20
CA GLU A 175 9.73 -5.19 4.06
C GLU A 175 9.83 -6.63 3.57
N LEU A 176 9.61 -6.86 2.28
CA LEU A 176 9.71 -8.16 1.63
C LEU A 176 11.10 -8.80 1.83
N LEU A 177 12.17 -8.03 1.63
CA LEU A 177 13.53 -8.51 1.78
C LEU A 177 13.90 -8.76 3.25
N MET A 178 13.46 -7.88 4.18
CA MET A 178 13.70 -8.10 5.60
C MET A 178 13.03 -9.38 6.11
N LEU A 179 11.78 -9.65 5.70
CA LEU A 179 11.10 -10.91 6.03
C LEU A 179 11.87 -12.13 5.49
N SER A 180 12.44 -12.04 4.30
CA SER A 180 13.23 -13.13 3.71
C SER A 180 14.55 -13.34 4.46
N VAL A 181 15.26 -12.28 4.79
CA VAL A 181 16.51 -12.33 5.57
C VAL A 181 16.25 -12.91 6.96
N MET A 182 15.14 -12.51 7.60
CA MET A 182 14.74 -13.07 8.89
C MET A 182 14.35 -14.55 8.79
N ALA A 183 13.76 -15.02 7.70
CA ALA A 183 13.49 -16.43 7.48
C ALA A 183 14.79 -17.24 7.38
N TYR A 184 15.76 -16.72 6.64
CA TYR A 184 17.10 -17.34 6.54
C TYR A 184 17.82 -17.35 7.90
N ASP A 185 17.80 -16.25 8.66
CA ASP A 185 18.37 -16.20 10.02
C ASP A 185 17.77 -17.27 10.93
N ARG A 186 16.44 -17.44 10.89
CA ARG A 186 15.74 -18.49 11.64
C ARG A 186 16.17 -19.89 11.23
N TYR A 187 16.31 -20.12 9.94
CA TYR A 187 16.82 -21.40 9.42
C TYR A 187 18.21 -21.71 10.00
N VAL A 188 19.14 -20.78 9.91
CA VAL A 188 20.49 -20.99 10.42
C VAL A 188 20.50 -21.20 11.94
N ALA A 189 19.71 -20.41 12.70
CA ALA A 189 19.65 -20.50 14.16
C ALA A 189 19.07 -21.85 14.66
N ILE A 190 18.13 -22.45 13.93
CA ILE A 190 17.44 -23.66 14.35
C ILE A 190 18.11 -24.91 13.80
N CYS A 191 18.53 -24.89 12.52
CA CYS A 191 19.12 -26.05 11.87
C CYS A 191 20.63 -26.20 12.15
N HIS A 192 21.35 -25.09 12.40
CA HIS A 192 22.79 -25.07 12.61
C HIS A 192 23.20 -24.25 13.84
N PRO A 193 22.67 -24.55 15.05
CA PRO A 193 22.87 -23.73 16.25
C PRO A 193 24.34 -23.56 16.66
N LEU A 194 25.14 -24.60 16.47
CA LEU A 194 26.58 -24.56 16.82
C LEU A 194 27.41 -23.73 15.85
N LEU A 195 26.95 -23.60 14.59
CA LEU A 195 27.63 -22.85 13.55
C LEU A 195 27.03 -21.47 13.35
N TYR A 196 26.01 -21.09 14.13
CA TYR A 196 25.27 -19.84 13.94
C TYR A 196 26.17 -18.60 13.93
N ALA A 197 27.10 -18.49 14.88
CA ALA A 197 28.03 -17.36 14.96
C ALA A 197 28.99 -17.26 13.76
N VAL A 198 29.30 -18.40 13.14
CA VAL A 198 30.18 -18.49 11.96
C VAL A 198 29.41 -18.21 10.68
N LEU A 199 28.17 -18.70 10.58
CA LEU A 199 27.32 -18.57 9.38
C LEU A 199 26.64 -17.18 9.32
N MET A 200 26.41 -16.53 10.47
CA MET A 200 25.79 -15.20 10.59
C MET A 200 26.73 -14.19 11.25
N PRO A 201 27.94 -13.97 10.69
CA PRO A 201 28.85 -12.97 11.21
C PRO A 201 28.27 -11.57 10.99
N ARG A 202 28.61 -10.62 11.86
CA ARG A 202 28.13 -9.24 11.81
C ARG A 202 28.32 -8.58 10.42
N LYS A 203 29.45 -8.88 9.76
CA LYS A 203 29.74 -8.36 8.42
C LYS A 203 28.67 -8.81 7.41
N LEU A 204 28.28 -10.08 7.41
CA LEU A 204 27.26 -10.62 6.52
C LEU A 204 25.89 -9.96 6.80
N CYS A 205 25.51 -9.82 8.08
CA CYS A 205 24.26 -9.16 8.45
C CYS A 205 24.19 -7.72 7.92
N ILE A 206 25.28 -6.95 8.06
CA ILE A 206 25.36 -5.59 7.53
C ILE A 206 25.28 -5.60 6.01
N GLN A 207 25.95 -6.53 5.33
CA GLN A 207 25.88 -6.64 3.86
C GLN A 207 24.48 -6.94 3.37
N MET A 208 23.76 -7.87 4.03
CA MET A 208 22.37 -8.23 3.68
C MET A 208 21.43 -7.03 3.82
N VAL A 209 21.54 -6.28 4.92
CA VAL A 209 20.72 -5.09 5.14
C VAL A 209 21.07 -3.98 4.14
N THR A 210 22.34 -3.69 3.97
CA THR A 210 22.80 -2.60 3.07
C THR A 210 22.42 -2.89 1.63
N SER A 211 22.64 -4.12 1.15
CA SER A 211 22.25 -4.51 -0.20
C SER A 211 20.73 -4.44 -0.41
N SER A 212 19.95 -4.83 0.58
CA SER A 212 18.48 -4.71 0.55
C SER A 212 18.04 -3.25 0.43
N TYR A 213 18.67 -2.34 1.18
CA TYR A 213 18.35 -0.92 1.14
C TYR A 213 18.70 -0.29 -0.21
N ILE A 214 19.91 -0.54 -0.72
CA ILE A 214 20.33 -0.04 -2.03
C ILE A 214 19.38 -0.54 -3.12
N TYR A 215 19.09 -1.84 -3.11
CA TYR A 215 18.21 -2.46 -4.10
C TYR A 215 16.80 -1.86 -4.06
N GLY A 216 16.18 -1.74 -2.88
CA GLY A 216 14.83 -1.18 -2.74
C GLY A 216 14.72 0.28 -3.20
N VAL A 217 15.74 1.12 -2.90
CA VAL A 217 15.78 2.51 -3.41
C VAL A 217 15.86 2.52 -4.94
N LEU A 218 16.71 1.69 -5.53
CA LEU A 218 16.84 1.59 -6.98
C LEU A 218 15.51 1.16 -7.62
N VAL A 219 14.85 0.14 -7.08
CA VAL A 219 13.56 -0.33 -7.59
C VAL A 219 12.49 0.75 -7.47
N GLY A 220 12.36 1.41 -6.30
CA GLY A 220 11.39 2.47 -6.09
C GLY A 220 11.61 3.66 -7.02
N PHE A 221 12.86 4.08 -7.18
CA PHE A 221 13.22 5.17 -8.08
C PHE A 221 12.92 4.84 -9.56
N ILE A 222 13.36 3.68 -10.04
CA ILE A 222 13.13 3.25 -11.41
C ILE A 222 11.63 3.15 -11.72
N GLN A 223 10.85 2.57 -10.80
CA GLN A 223 9.40 2.45 -10.98
C GLN A 223 8.70 3.82 -10.98
N ALA A 224 9.07 4.71 -10.05
CA ALA A 224 8.50 6.06 -9.99
C ALA A 224 8.84 6.85 -11.26
N VAL A 225 10.10 6.84 -11.72
CA VAL A 225 10.50 7.50 -12.97
C VAL A 225 9.69 6.94 -14.15
N ALA A 226 9.54 5.63 -14.26
CA ALA A 226 8.78 5.01 -15.34
C ALA A 226 7.30 5.41 -15.30
N THR A 227 6.69 5.54 -14.11
CA THR A 227 5.30 5.98 -13.94
C THR A 227 5.11 7.43 -14.34
N PHE A 228 5.97 8.33 -13.86
CA PHE A 228 5.83 9.77 -14.11
C PHE A 228 6.44 10.23 -15.44
N HIS A 229 7.05 9.31 -16.21
CA HIS A 229 7.39 9.55 -17.62
C HIS A 229 6.18 9.38 -18.54
N MET A 230 5.10 8.74 -18.08
CA MET A 230 3.87 8.59 -18.86
C MET A 230 3.14 9.93 -18.95
N THR A 231 2.40 10.12 -20.05
CA THR A 231 1.54 11.29 -20.23
C THR A 231 0.18 11.02 -19.58
N PHE A 232 -0.23 11.92 -18.69
CA PHE A 232 -1.56 11.88 -18.06
C PHE A 232 -2.49 12.84 -18.74
N CYS A 233 -3.66 12.37 -19.15
CA CYS A 233 -4.70 13.17 -19.79
C CYS A 233 -6.10 12.76 -19.29
N GLY A 234 -6.99 13.72 -19.18
CA GLY A 234 -8.34 13.49 -18.66
C GLY A 234 -8.48 13.90 -17.20
N PRO A 235 -9.49 13.37 -16.49
CA PRO A 235 -9.71 13.75 -15.12
C PRO A 235 -8.54 13.23 -14.26
N ASN A 236 -7.87 14.14 -13.56
CA ASN A 236 -6.77 13.86 -12.63
C ASN A 236 -7.27 13.28 -11.29
N VAL A 237 -8.28 12.41 -11.33
CA VAL A 237 -8.94 11.84 -10.16
C VAL A 237 -8.50 10.40 -9.95
N ILE A 238 -7.82 10.15 -8.84
CA ILE A 238 -7.37 8.84 -8.41
C ILE A 238 -8.38 8.26 -7.41
N ASN A 239 -8.96 7.09 -7.73
CA ASN A 239 -9.92 6.43 -6.85
C ASN A 239 -9.20 5.62 -5.75
N GLN A 240 -8.31 6.29 -5.02
CA GLN A 240 -7.57 5.75 -3.88
C GLN A 240 -7.38 6.85 -2.81
N PHE A 241 -6.86 6.51 -1.65
CA PHE A 241 -6.52 7.43 -0.56
C PHE A 241 -5.04 7.84 -0.57
N TYR A 242 -4.24 7.25 -1.46
CA TYR A 242 -2.82 7.57 -1.71
C TYR A 242 -2.49 7.33 -3.19
N CYS A 243 -1.31 7.79 -3.61
CA CYS A 243 -0.80 7.54 -4.95
C CYS A 243 -0.22 6.13 -5.06
N ASP A 244 -0.75 5.35 -5.99
CA ASP A 244 -0.30 4.00 -6.30
C ASP A 244 -0.12 3.84 -7.82
N ASP A 245 0.79 2.95 -8.21
CA ASP A 245 1.12 2.71 -9.63
C ASP A 245 -0.09 2.28 -10.45
N VAL A 246 -0.90 1.34 -9.94
CA VAL A 246 -1.99 0.74 -10.70
C VAL A 246 -3.06 1.77 -11.09
N PRO A 247 -3.60 2.61 -10.17
CA PRO A 247 -4.51 3.68 -10.54
C PRO A 247 -3.88 4.75 -11.45
N LEU A 248 -2.59 5.06 -11.29
CA LEU A 248 -1.89 6.02 -12.14
C LEU A 248 -1.72 5.50 -13.58
N ILE A 249 -1.37 4.23 -13.75
CA ILE A 249 -1.29 3.59 -15.06
C ILE A 249 -2.65 3.66 -15.77
N ALA A 250 -3.76 3.48 -15.03
CA ALA A 250 -5.11 3.56 -15.59
C ALA A 250 -5.50 4.99 -16.03
N LEU A 251 -4.83 6.05 -15.54
CA LEU A 251 -5.03 7.44 -15.93
C LEU A 251 -4.10 7.89 -17.06
N ALA A 252 -3.12 7.08 -17.45
CA ALA A 252 -2.19 7.41 -18.52
C ALA A 252 -2.86 7.26 -19.90
N CYS A 253 -2.52 8.17 -20.81
CA CYS A 253 -2.97 8.13 -22.22
C CYS A 253 -1.87 7.66 -23.17
N SER A 254 -0.62 7.64 -22.70
CA SER A 254 0.49 7.01 -23.42
C SER A 254 0.36 5.48 -23.42
N ASP A 255 1.13 4.80 -24.25
CA ASP A 255 1.18 3.34 -24.22
C ASP A 255 1.72 2.84 -22.86
N THR A 256 0.89 2.11 -22.12
CA THR A 256 1.18 1.63 -20.76
C THR A 256 1.80 0.23 -20.75
N ARG A 257 1.85 -0.48 -21.88
CA ARG A 257 2.26 -1.89 -21.96
C ARG A 257 3.64 -2.13 -21.36
N VAL A 258 4.60 -1.27 -21.68
CA VAL A 258 5.98 -1.40 -21.16
C VAL A 258 5.99 -1.22 -19.65
N LYS A 259 5.25 -0.22 -19.12
CA LYS A 259 5.16 0.01 -17.67
C LYS A 259 4.44 -1.13 -16.95
N GLU A 260 3.35 -1.63 -17.50
CA GLU A 260 2.61 -2.79 -16.93
C GLU A 260 3.50 -4.04 -16.89
N LEU A 261 4.22 -4.33 -17.99
CA LEU A 261 5.15 -5.44 -18.03
C LEU A 261 6.31 -5.29 -17.05
N MET A 262 6.85 -4.07 -16.93
CA MET A 262 7.91 -3.74 -16.00
C MET A 262 7.45 -3.89 -14.54
N LEU A 263 6.25 -3.41 -14.20
CA LEU A 263 5.64 -3.59 -12.89
C LEU A 263 5.47 -5.08 -12.55
N LEU A 264 4.88 -5.84 -13.47
CA LEU A 264 4.66 -7.28 -13.29
C LEU A 264 5.98 -8.05 -13.16
N ALA A 265 6.97 -7.74 -14.00
CA ALA A 265 8.25 -8.44 -13.98
C ALA A 265 9.04 -8.15 -12.69
N ILE A 266 9.14 -6.88 -12.28
CA ILE A 266 9.90 -6.49 -11.09
C ILE A 266 9.18 -6.96 -9.82
N ALA A 267 7.87 -6.69 -9.68
CA ALA A 267 7.12 -7.13 -8.52
C ALA A 267 7.05 -8.66 -8.43
N GLY A 268 6.76 -9.33 -9.56
CA GLY A 268 6.72 -10.79 -9.63
C GLY A 268 8.05 -11.43 -9.28
N PHE A 269 9.17 -10.90 -9.80
CA PHE A 269 10.51 -11.40 -9.49
C PHE A 269 10.83 -11.26 -7.99
N ASN A 270 10.55 -10.08 -7.40
CA ASN A 270 10.79 -9.84 -5.97
C ASN A 270 9.97 -10.79 -5.09
N VAL A 271 8.67 -10.92 -5.34
CA VAL A 271 7.79 -11.82 -4.59
C VAL A 271 8.22 -13.27 -4.75
N PHE A 272 8.53 -13.70 -5.96
CA PHE A 272 8.94 -15.08 -6.26
C PHE A 272 10.25 -15.45 -5.56
N CYS A 273 11.30 -14.63 -5.70
CA CYS A 273 12.60 -14.91 -5.05
C CYS A 273 12.47 -14.91 -3.52
N SER A 274 11.75 -13.94 -2.97
CA SER A 274 11.51 -13.84 -1.54
C SER A 274 10.71 -15.05 -1.03
N LEU A 275 9.65 -15.44 -1.71
CA LEU A 275 8.82 -16.60 -1.34
C LEU A 275 9.62 -17.90 -1.37
N ILE A 276 10.48 -18.11 -2.35
CA ILE A 276 11.38 -19.30 -2.42
C ILE A 276 12.28 -19.35 -1.19
N ILE A 277 12.94 -18.24 -0.82
CA ILE A 277 13.82 -18.19 0.37
C ILE A 277 13.02 -18.56 1.62
N VAL A 278 11.84 -17.98 1.78
CA VAL A 278 10.96 -18.25 2.92
C VAL A 278 10.53 -19.72 2.95
N LEU A 279 10.03 -20.26 1.84
CA LEU A 279 9.55 -21.65 1.77
C LEU A 279 10.67 -22.64 2.06
N ILE A 280 11.84 -22.49 1.43
CA ILE A 280 12.99 -23.36 1.65
C ILE A 280 13.40 -23.30 3.13
N SER A 281 13.53 -22.09 3.71
CA SER A 281 13.91 -21.92 5.10
C SER A 281 12.92 -22.63 6.05
N TYR A 282 11.62 -22.45 5.85
CA TYR A 282 10.61 -23.03 6.72
C TYR A 282 10.41 -24.54 6.52
N VAL A 283 10.63 -25.06 5.33
CA VAL A 283 10.66 -26.51 5.10
C VAL A 283 11.77 -27.15 5.94
N PHE A 284 13.00 -26.62 5.89
CA PHE A 284 14.10 -27.15 6.69
C PHE A 284 13.88 -26.95 8.19
N ILE A 285 13.34 -25.80 8.62
CA ILE A 285 12.96 -25.56 10.02
C ILE A 285 11.93 -26.61 10.49
N ALA A 286 10.91 -26.89 9.69
CA ALA A 286 9.89 -27.88 10.02
C ALA A 286 10.51 -29.29 10.22
N PHE A 287 11.39 -29.71 9.30
CA PHE A 287 12.13 -30.98 9.43
C PHE A 287 12.99 -31.00 10.69
N ALA A 288 13.69 -29.92 11.00
CA ALA A 288 14.52 -29.82 12.19
C ALA A 288 13.67 -29.92 13.49
N ILE A 289 12.53 -29.21 13.55
CA ILE A 289 11.63 -29.22 14.71
C ILE A 289 11.02 -30.60 14.92
N VAL A 290 10.62 -31.32 13.87
CA VAL A 290 10.06 -32.69 13.98
C VAL A 290 11.12 -33.66 14.51
N ARG A 291 12.40 -33.51 14.14
CA ARG A 291 13.53 -34.37 14.60
C ARG A 291 14.00 -34.02 15.98
N MET A 292 13.54 -32.94 16.62
CA MET A 292 13.93 -32.61 18.00
C MET A 292 13.33 -33.60 19.02
N HIS A 293 14.16 -34.28 19.78
CA HIS A 293 13.72 -35.21 20.84
C HIS A 293 13.13 -34.50 22.06
N SER A 294 13.60 -33.28 22.38
CA SER A 294 13.11 -32.50 23.51
C SER A 294 11.81 -31.77 23.19
N ALA A 295 10.73 -32.11 23.91
CA ALA A 295 9.46 -31.44 23.81
C ALA A 295 9.55 -29.92 24.14
N VAL A 296 10.36 -29.57 25.15
CA VAL A 296 10.61 -28.18 25.56
C VAL A 296 11.36 -27.42 24.47
N GLY A 297 12.37 -28.04 23.86
CA GLY A 297 13.13 -27.46 22.74
C GLY A 297 12.24 -27.23 21.55
N ARG A 298 11.40 -28.19 21.17
CA ARG A 298 10.44 -28.11 20.09
C ARG A 298 9.41 -26.98 20.29
N GLN A 299 8.85 -26.89 21.51
CA GLN A 299 7.89 -25.79 21.81
C GLN A 299 8.55 -24.42 21.75
N LYS A 300 9.81 -24.30 22.25
CA LYS A 300 10.57 -23.04 22.17
C LYS A 300 10.85 -22.63 20.72
N ALA A 301 11.33 -23.55 19.88
CA ALA A 301 11.58 -23.33 18.47
C ALA A 301 10.31 -22.90 17.73
N PHE A 302 9.20 -23.64 17.92
CA PHE A 302 7.91 -23.31 17.33
C PHE A 302 7.42 -21.92 17.76
N SER A 303 7.45 -21.61 19.06
CA SER A 303 7.02 -20.30 19.56
C SER A 303 7.83 -19.13 18.97
N THR A 304 9.12 -19.34 18.73
CA THR A 304 10.01 -18.35 18.14
C THR A 304 9.69 -18.11 16.66
N CYS A 305 9.39 -19.17 15.91
CA CYS A 305 9.03 -19.10 14.49
C CYS A 305 7.63 -18.56 14.26
N ALA A 306 6.70 -18.86 15.16
CA ALA A 306 5.28 -18.56 14.93
C ALA A 306 4.98 -17.06 14.76
N SER A 307 5.71 -16.17 15.45
CA SER A 307 5.56 -14.72 15.28
C SER A 307 5.96 -14.28 13.87
N HIS A 308 7.12 -14.76 13.41
CA HIS A 308 7.60 -14.43 12.06
C HIS A 308 6.75 -15.09 10.97
N LEU A 309 6.34 -16.35 11.16
CA LEU A 309 5.45 -17.03 10.21
C LEU A 309 4.10 -16.32 10.08
N PHE A 310 3.57 -15.77 11.18
CA PHE A 310 2.35 -14.97 11.13
C PHE A 310 2.52 -13.69 10.30
N SER A 311 3.61 -12.94 10.51
CA SER A 311 3.91 -11.74 9.71
C SER A 311 4.04 -12.07 8.23
N ILE A 312 4.77 -13.14 7.89
CA ILE A 312 4.90 -13.65 6.53
C ILE A 312 3.52 -13.98 5.94
N THR A 313 2.71 -14.74 6.66
CA THR A 313 1.37 -15.16 6.19
C THR A 313 0.48 -13.97 5.93
N MET A 314 0.49 -12.97 6.83
CA MET A 314 -0.28 -11.73 6.62
C MET A 314 0.20 -10.96 5.41
N TYR A 315 1.51 -10.78 5.26
CA TYR A 315 2.10 -10.04 4.15
C TYR A 315 1.82 -10.72 2.80
N TYR A 316 2.24 -11.97 2.63
CA TYR A 316 2.04 -12.69 1.37
C TYR A 316 0.56 -13.00 1.10
N GLY A 317 -0.23 -13.27 2.14
CA GLY A 317 -1.67 -13.49 2.00
C GLY A 317 -2.38 -12.25 1.44
N THR A 318 -2.03 -11.06 1.91
CA THR A 318 -2.59 -9.80 1.40
C THR A 318 -2.14 -9.53 -0.03
N LEU A 319 -0.85 -9.72 -0.36
CA LEU A 319 -0.35 -9.59 -1.73
C LEU A 319 -1.05 -10.57 -2.67
N THR A 320 -1.18 -11.83 -2.27
CA THR A 320 -1.87 -12.87 -3.03
C THR A 320 -3.33 -12.48 -3.28
N PHE A 321 -4.01 -11.98 -2.26
CA PHE A 321 -5.39 -11.50 -2.39
C PHE A 321 -5.50 -10.34 -3.39
N MET A 322 -4.55 -9.38 -3.38
CA MET A 322 -4.56 -8.24 -4.30
C MET A 322 -4.28 -8.66 -5.76
N TYR A 323 -3.32 -9.55 -5.98
CA TYR A 323 -2.84 -9.84 -7.33
C TYR A 323 -3.48 -11.07 -7.98
N LEU A 324 -4.04 -12.02 -7.23
CA LEU A 324 -4.66 -13.23 -7.76
C LEU A 324 -6.19 -13.14 -7.92
N GLN A 325 -6.79 -11.99 -7.66
CA GLN A 325 -8.22 -11.82 -7.94
C GLN A 325 -8.47 -11.80 -9.45
N PRO A 326 -9.49 -12.56 -9.94
CA PRO A 326 -9.91 -12.46 -11.34
C PRO A 326 -10.36 -11.03 -11.67
N LYS A 327 -10.00 -10.51 -12.84
CA LYS A 327 -10.37 -9.15 -13.30
C LYS A 327 -11.88 -8.87 -13.22
N SER A 328 -12.71 -9.90 -13.29
CA SER A 328 -14.18 -9.82 -13.14
C SER A 328 -14.66 -9.52 -11.73
N SER A 329 -13.86 -9.75 -10.69
CA SER A 329 -14.21 -9.53 -9.28
C SER A 329 -13.53 -8.30 -8.66
N HIS A 330 -12.70 -7.57 -9.43
CA HIS A 330 -12.15 -6.30 -8.98
C HIS A 330 -13.28 -5.29 -8.77
N SER A 331 -13.67 -5.09 -7.52
CA SER A 331 -14.45 -3.93 -7.13
C SER A 331 -13.49 -2.92 -6.50
N LEU A 332 -13.55 -1.67 -6.96
CA LEU A 332 -12.71 -0.57 -6.48
C LEU A 332 -12.70 -0.42 -4.95
N ASP A 333 -13.78 -0.84 -4.30
CA ASP A 333 -13.87 -0.80 -2.83
C ASP A 333 -13.06 -1.92 -2.16
N LYS A 334 -13.00 -3.12 -2.74
CA LYS A 334 -12.20 -4.23 -2.22
C LYS A 334 -10.71 -3.92 -2.31
N ASP A 335 -10.28 -3.31 -3.41
CA ASP A 335 -8.88 -2.92 -3.61
C ASP A 335 -8.45 -1.85 -2.60
N LYS A 336 -9.33 -0.91 -2.24
CA LYS A 336 -9.09 0.07 -1.18
C LYS A 336 -8.93 -0.60 0.20
N PHE A 337 -9.79 -1.56 0.53
CA PHE A 337 -9.68 -2.29 1.79
C PHE A 337 -8.36 -3.07 1.88
N ALA A 338 -8.00 -3.80 0.83
CA ALA A 338 -6.73 -4.51 0.78
C ALA A 338 -5.53 -3.56 0.93
N SER A 339 -5.60 -2.38 0.30
CA SER A 339 -4.58 -1.34 0.44
C SER A 339 -4.44 -0.83 1.89
N VAL A 340 -5.55 -0.64 2.63
CA VAL A 340 -5.51 -0.26 4.05
C VAL A 340 -4.82 -1.35 4.89
N PHE A 341 -5.15 -2.61 4.63
CA PHE A 341 -4.51 -3.72 5.35
C PHE A 341 -3.00 -3.70 5.15
N TYR A 342 -2.56 -3.60 3.92
CA TYR A 342 -1.15 -3.65 3.57
C TYR A 342 -0.37 -2.42 4.06
N THR A 343 -0.92 -1.22 3.91
CA THR A 343 -0.19 0.02 4.22
C THR A 343 -0.22 0.43 5.68
N VAL A 344 -1.24 -0.01 6.44
CA VAL A 344 -1.50 0.51 7.79
C VAL A 344 -1.63 -0.60 8.83
N VAL A 345 -2.38 -1.69 8.51
CA VAL A 345 -2.67 -2.74 9.49
C VAL A 345 -1.46 -3.67 9.70
N ILE A 346 -0.79 -4.10 8.63
CA ILE A 346 0.38 -5.00 8.74
C ILE A 346 1.51 -4.36 9.55
N PRO A 347 1.95 -3.10 9.31
CA PRO A 347 2.96 -2.44 10.12
C PRO A 347 2.61 -2.34 11.61
N MET A 348 1.33 -2.14 11.93
CA MET A 348 0.85 -2.19 13.30
C MET A 348 0.97 -3.60 13.90
N LEU A 349 0.48 -4.60 13.17
CA LEU A 349 0.50 -5.99 13.64
C LEU A 349 1.92 -6.51 13.85
N ASN A 350 2.86 -6.16 12.97
CA ASN A 350 4.27 -6.52 13.13
C ASN A 350 4.80 -6.02 14.48
N SER A 351 4.61 -4.73 14.80
CA SER A 351 5.07 -4.17 16.07
C SER A 351 4.44 -4.86 17.28
N LEU A 352 3.14 -5.14 17.24
CA LEU A 352 2.43 -5.82 18.34
C LEU A 352 2.88 -7.26 18.51
N ILE A 353 3.01 -8.02 17.43
CA ILE A 353 3.40 -9.43 17.46
C ILE A 353 4.81 -9.59 18.04
N TYR A 354 5.76 -8.80 17.52
CA TYR A 354 7.14 -8.88 17.98
C TYR A 354 7.33 -8.33 19.40
N SER A 355 6.55 -7.33 19.82
CA SER A 355 6.60 -6.79 21.18
C SER A 355 5.87 -7.68 22.19
N LEU A 356 4.65 -8.14 21.84
CA LEU A 356 3.80 -8.86 22.80
C LEU A 356 4.06 -10.37 22.86
N ARG A 357 4.55 -10.99 21.81
CA ARG A 357 4.75 -12.44 21.75
C ARG A 357 6.18 -12.85 22.05
N ASN A 358 7.16 -11.99 21.82
CA ASN A 358 8.56 -12.30 22.06
C ASN A 358 8.91 -12.16 23.56
N ARG A 359 9.30 -13.30 24.19
CA ARG A 359 9.65 -13.33 25.62
C ARG A 359 10.86 -12.49 25.97
N GLU A 360 11.87 -12.43 25.10
CA GLU A 360 13.10 -11.66 25.36
C GLU A 360 12.84 -10.16 25.29
N VAL A 361 12.00 -9.72 24.34
CA VAL A 361 11.54 -8.32 24.25
C VAL A 361 10.74 -7.93 25.49
N LYS A 362 9.81 -8.78 25.95
CA LYS A 362 9.06 -8.54 27.20
C LYS A 362 9.98 -8.45 28.42
N ASN A 363 10.95 -9.35 28.53
CA ASN A 363 11.90 -9.37 29.64
C ASN A 363 12.80 -8.13 29.62
N ALA A 364 13.23 -7.68 28.44
CA ALA A 364 14.00 -6.46 28.27
C ALA A 364 13.21 -5.24 28.71
N LEU A 365 11.96 -5.12 28.24
CA LEU A 365 11.06 -4.05 28.62
C LEU A 365 10.82 -4.00 30.14
N ARG A 366 10.53 -5.16 30.74
CA ARG A 366 10.32 -5.25 32.19
C ARG A 366 11.53 -4.77 32.98
N LYS A 367 12.74 -5.19 32.61
CA LYS A 367 13.98 -4.77 33.27
C LYS A 367 14.19 -3.25 33.19
N ILE A 368 13.85 -2.62 32.05
CA ILE A 368 13.97 -1.16 31.91
C ILE A 368 12.95 -0.47 32.84
N ILE A 369 11.70 -0.94 32.87
CA ILE A 369 10.66 -0.39 33.73
C ILE A 369 11.08 -0.51 35.19
N GLU A 370 11.55 -1.69 35.64
CA GLU A 370 12.03 -1.91 37.01
C GLU A 370 13.19 -0.97 37.35
N LYS A 371 14.16 -0.78 36.46
CA LYS A 371 15.27 0.16 36.63
C LYS A 371 14.83 1.61 36.76
N MET A 372 13.83 2.02 35.98
CA MET A 372 13.25 3.37 36.07
C MET A 372 12.53 3.63 37.39
N TYR A 373 11.85 2.60 37.92
CA TYR A 373 11.19 2.69 39.25
C TYR A 373 12.22 2.75 40.40
N LEU A 374 13.30 1.98 40.32
CA LEU A 374 14.37 1.99 41.33
C LEU A 374 15.15 3.31 41.36
N ASN A 375 15.36 3.93 40.21
CA ASN A 375 16.06 5.22 40.13
C ASN A 375 15.19 6.43 40.54
N LYS A 376 13.89 6.25 40.75
CA LYS A 376 12.96 7.27 41.27
C LYS A 376 12.80 7.24 42.79
N LYS A 377 13.31 6.22 43.46
CA LYS A 377 13.43 6.14 44.92
C LYS A 377 14.81 6.55 45.39
#